data_7d88ef474cdbd93fd1cf16e710a0766a
#
_entry.id   7d88ef474cdbd93fd1cf16e710a0766a
#
_cell.length_a   1.000
_cell.length_b   1.000
_cell.length_c   1.000
_cell.angle_alpha   90.00
_cell.angle_beta   90.00
_cell.angle_gamma   90.00
#
_symmetry.space_group_name_H-M   'P 1'
#
loop_
_entity.id
_entity.type
_entity.pdbx_description
1 polymer ?
#
loop_
_entity_poly.entity_id
_entity_poly.type
_entity_poly.pdbx_seq_one_letter_code
_entity_poly.pdbx_strand_id
1 'polypeptide(L)'
;MKRDLFEVCAGSVQDCINAQLGGADRVELNSALHLGGLTPSLAMLKLVKEKTSLKVICMDRPRAAGFCYDDVEIETMFEDAKILLENGADGISFGFLNSDATINVTETKKMVELIHHYQKEAVFHRAFDCVDDPMHAIKQLIDCGVDRILTSGLQPTAMQGASVLEKLQSEFGDQIELLAGSGINANNIRALKGQTGLHQFHGSCKEWCKDPTTTVGNVSYAYHESDDYDCVSLEKVKSIVQELRGK
;
A
#
# COMPACT_ATOMS: atom_id res chain seq x y z
N MET A 1 -4.39 22.14 -10.92
CA MET A 1 -3.73 20.83 -11.16
C MET A 1 -3.67 20.10 -9.83
N LYS A 2 -4.08 18.82 -9.78
CA LYS A 2 -3.90 17.98 -8.58
C LYS A 2 -2.39 17.87 -8.27
N ARG A 3 -2.01 17.89 -6.99
CA ARG A 3 -0.60 17.73 -6.56
C ARG A 3 -0.18 16.28 -6.72
N ASP A 4 1.03 16.06 -7.25
CA ASP A 4 1.63 14.73 -7.29
C ASP A 4 2.02 14.26 -5.89
N LEU A 5 1.65 13.02 -5.55
CA LEU A 5 1.92 12.39 -4.26
C LEU A 5 2.73 11.12 -4.44
N PHE A 6 3.72 10.94 -3.57
CA PHE A 6 4.49 9.70 -3.50
C PHE A 6 4.33 9.06 -2.12
N GLU A 7 3.86 7.81 -2.13
CA GLU A 7 3.71 6.95 -0.96
C GLU A 7 4.78 5.88 -0.95
N VAL A 8 5.43 5.67 0.20
CA VAL A 8 6.43 4.61 0.37
C VAL A 8 5.82 3.45 1.15
N CYS A 9 5.97 2.23 0.59
CA CYS A 9 5.69 0.98 1.29
C CYS A 9 6.81 0.71 2.30
N ALA A 10 6.52 0.81 3.59
CA ALA A 10 7.49 0.74 4.68
C ALA A 10 7.23 -0.47 5.59
N GLY A 11 8.28 -1.19 5.96
CA GLY A 11 8.22 -2.37 6.83
C GLY A 11 8.80 -2.14 8.23
N SER A 12 9.31 -0.92 8.50
CA SER A 12 9.93 -0.57 9.77
C SER A 12 9.80 0.92 10.09
N VAL A 13 10.08 1.27 11.34
CA VAL A 13 10.17 2.69 11.78
C VAL A 13 11.28 3.42 11.03
N GLN A 14 12.43 2.76 10.81
CA GLN A 14 13.55 3.35 10.08
C GLN A 14 13.19 3.62 8.61
N ASP A 15 12.42 2.75 7.99
CA ASP A 15 11.91 2.96 6.62
C ASP A 15 11.05 4.21 6.52
N CYS A 16 10.19 4.45 7.50
CA CYS A 16 9.37 5.66 7.55
C CYS A 16 10.21 6.93 7.74
N ILE A 17 11.28 6.87 8.55
CA ILE A 17 12.23 7.97 8.71
C ILE A 17 12.94 8.23 7.36
N ASN A 18 13.42 7.20 6.68
CA ASN A 18 14.06 7.32 5.37
C ASN A 18 13.08 7.87 4.31
N ALA A 19 11.82 7.42 4.33
CA ALA A 19 10.77 7.94 3.46
C ALA A 19 10.56 9.46 3.66
N GLN A 20 10.45 9.90 4.92
CA GLN A 20 10.31 11.33 5.24
C GLN A 20 11.52 12.15 4.78
N LEU A 21 12.74 11.70 5.10
CA LEU A 21 13.97 12.38 4.70
C LEU A 21 14.15 12.42 3.18
N GLY A 22 13.62 11.43 2.47
CA GLY A 22 13.59 11.38 1.00
C GLY A 22 12.52 12.26 0.37
N GLY A 23 11.61 12.82 1.16
CA GLY A 23 10.55 13.72 0.70
C GLY A 23 9.27 13.03 0.25
N ALA A 24 9.01 11.81 0.69
CA ALA A 24 7.71 11.16 0.52
C ALA A 24 6.60 11.97 1.19
N ASP A 25 5.38 11.86 0.68
CA ASP A 25 4.21 12.57 1.23
C ASP A 25 3.48 11.71 2.27
N ARG A 26 3.56 10.38 2.15
CA ARG A 26 2.81 9.41 2.93
C ARG A 26 3.57 8.08 2.98
N VAL A 27 3.28 7.26 3.96
CA VAL A 27 3.73 5.86 4.03
C VAL A 27 2.54 4.94 4.17
N GLU A 28 2.65 3.75 3.57
CA GLU A 28 1.87 2.60 3.95
C GLU A 28 2.72 1.76 4.89
N LEU A 29 2.32 1.69 6.15
CA LEU A 29 3.05 0.97 7.20
C LEU A 29 2.60 -0.49 7.24
N ASN A 30 3.56 -1.37 7.07
CA ASN A 30 3.39 -2.81 7.02
C ASN A 30 4.30 -3.50 8.03
N SER A 31 4.10 -4.80 8.20
CA SER A 31 5.11 -5.76 8.64
C SER A 31 5.31 -6.82 7.55
N ALA A 32 6.36 -7.64 7.66
CA ALA A 32 6.59 -8.81 6.80
C ALA A 32 6.40 -8.55 5.29
N LEU A 33 7.09 -7.54 4.75
CA LEU A 33 6.98 -7.13 3.33
C LEU A 33 7.30 -8.26 2.34
N HIS A 34 8.18 -9.19 2.72
CA HIS A 34 8.50 -10.40 1.93
C HIS A 34 7.30 -11.35 1.75
N LEU A 35 6.25 -11.22 2.59
CA LEU A 35 4.96 -11.92 2.47
C LEU A 35 3.89 -11.07 1.77
N GLY A 36 4.27 -9.91 1.25
CA GLY A 36 3.37 -8.97 0.58
C GLY A 36 2.77 -7.90 1.49
N GLY A 37 3.28 -7.74 2.71
CA GLY A 37 2.79 -6.82 3.72
C GLY A 37 1.67 -7.42 4.58
N LEU A 38 1.83 -7.34 5.90
CA LEU A 38 0.85 -7.74 6.91
C LEU A 38 0.61 -6.57 7.88
N THR A 39 -0.41 -6.70 8.73
CA THR A 39 -0.74 -5.71 9.78
C THR A 39 0.51 -5.36 10.61
N PRO A 40 0.87 -4.07 10.75
CA PRO A 40 1.99 -3.64 11.57
C PRO A 40 1.67 -3.75 13.06
N SER A 41 2.70 -3.86 13.90
CA SER A 41 2.49 -3.79 15.33
C SER A 41 2.07 -2.39 15.76
N LEU A 42 1.25 -2.30 16.81
CA LEU A 42 0.87 -1.01 17.43
C LEU A 42 2.08 -0.18 17.87
N ALA A 43 3.15 -0.84 18.34
CA ALA A 43 4.38 -0.16 18.74
C ALA A 43 5.06 0.52 17.54
N MET A 44 5.08 -0.13 16.37
CA MET A 44 5.60 0.48 15.14
C MET A 44 4.82 1.74 14.79
N LEU A 45 3.49 1.69 14.76
CA LEU A 45 2.66 2.85 14.47
C LEU A 45 2.95 4.01 15.44
N LYS A 46 2.95 3.76 16.74
CA LYS A 46 3.23 4.80 17.77
C LYS A 46 4.60 5.45 17.56
N LEU A 47 5.63 4.66 17.32
CA LEU A 47 6.98 5.17 17.10
C LEU A 47 7.09 5.95 15.76
N VAL A 48 6.40 5.53 14.70
CA VAL A 48 6.37 6.28 13.44
C VAL A 48 5.69 7.63 13.64
N LYS A 49 4.55 7.68 14.33
CA LYS A 49 3.84 8.94 14.64
C LYS A 49 4.64 9.87 15.55
N GLU A 50 5.46 9.33 16.45
CA GLU A 50 6.38 10.12 17.29
C GLU A 50 7.56 10.68 16.50
N LYS A 51 8.16 9.86 15.60
CA LYS A 51 9.43 10.18 14.93
C LYS A 51 9.29 10.84 13.57
N THR A 52 8.10 10.86 12.99
CA THR A 52 7.81 11.45 11.69
C THR A 52 6.56 12.32 11.72
N SER A 53 6.43 13.19 10.72
CA SER A 53 5.21 13.98 10.47
C SER A 53 4.41 13.46 9.28
N LEU A 54 4.73 12.27 8.78
CA LEU A 54 4.06 11.69 7.63
C LEU A 54 2.61 11.29 7.95
N LYS A 55 1.77 11.32 6.94
CA LYS A 55 0.53 10.54 6.96
C LYS A 55 0.88 9.05 6.94
N VAL A 56 0.22 8.27 7.80
CA VAL A 56 0.46 6.84 7.95
C VAL A 56 -0.82 6.08 7.62
N ILE A 57 -0.82 5.39 6.51
CA ILE A 57 -1.83 4.38 6.17
C ILE A 57 -1.33 3.05 6.70
N CYS A 58 -2.09 2.38 7.56
CA CYS A 58 -1.70 1.08 8.09
C CYS A 58 -2.28 -0.04 7.24
N MET A 59 -1.45 -1.02 6.90
CA MET A 59 -1.94 -2.28 6.34
C MET A 59 -2.80 -2.99 7.36
N ASP A 60 -3.93 -3.51 6.92
CA ASP A 60 -4.78 -4.42 7.68
C ASP A 60 -4.94 -5.71 6.87
N ARG A 61 -4.11 -6.69 7.19
CA ARG A 61 -4.02 -7.98 6.52
C ARG A 61 -3.47 -9.01 7.51
N PRO A 62 -4.30 -9.95 7.98
CA PRO A 62 -3.93 -10.83 9.11
C PRO A 62 -2.94 -11.92 8.71
N ARG A 63 -2.87 -12.30 7.43
CA ARG A 63 -1.99 -13.36 6.93
C ARG A 63 -1.55 -13.13 5.49
N ALA A 64 -0.53 -13.83 5.06
CA ALA A 64 -0.11 -13.94 3.66
C ALA A 64 -1.15 -14.70 2.79
N ALA A 65 -0.85 -14.86 1.51
CA ALA A 65 -1.70 -15.45 0.47
C ALA A 65 -2.88 -14.55 0.03
N GLY A 66 -4.03 -15.11 -0.32
CA GLY A 66 -5.16 -14.39 -0.91
C GLY A 66 -5.95 -13.54 0.07
N PHE A 67 -7.08 -13.02 -0.40
CA PHE A 67 -7.87 -11.99 0.28
C PHE A 67 -9.32 -12.46 0.57
N CYS A 68 -9.58 -13.76 0.47
CA CYS A 68 -10.81 -14.39 0.88
C CYS A 68 -10.60 -14.93 2.31
N TYR A 69 -11.18 -14.27 3.29
CA TYR A 69 -10.97 -14.53 4.71
C TYR A 69 -12.15 -15.26 5.35
N ASP A 70 -11.88 -16.02 6.39
CA ASP A 70 -12.91 -16.60 7.24
C ASP A 70 -13.43 -15.59 8.29
N ASP A 71 -14.47 -15.99 9.04
CA ASP A 71 -15.12 -15.08 10.00
C ASP A 71 -14.17 -14.60 11.11
N VAL A 72 -13.24 -15.46 11.56
CA VAL A 72 -12.28 -15.13 12.63
C VAL A 72 -11.19 -14.19 12.10
N GLU A 73 -10.74 -14.38 10.86
CA GLU A 73 -9.81 -13.47 10.18
C GLU A 73 -10.45 -12.08 9.98
N ILE A 74 -11.72 -12.05 9.57
CA ILE A 74 -12.49 -10.80 9.41
C ILE A 74 -12.65 -10.09 10.75
N GLU A 75 -13.03 -10.79 11.81
CA GLU A 75 -13.12 -10.23 13.17
C GLU A 75 -11.77 -9.66 13.63
N THR A 76 -10.67 -10.37 13.36
CA THR A 76 -9.31 -9.91 13.66
C THR A 76 -9.00 -8.60 12.94
N MET A 77 -9.32 -8.49 11.64
CA MET A 77 -9.10 -7.28 10.84
C MET A 77 -9.90 -6.08 11.40
N PHE A 78 -11.15 -6.27 11.78
CA PHE A 78 -11.95 -5.18 12.37
C PHE A 78 -11.37 -4.68 13.69
N GLU A 79 -10.88 -5.56 14.56
CA GLU A 79 -10.24 -5.18 15.82
C GLU A 79 -8.87 -4.53 15.58
N ASP A 80 -8.04 -5.04 14.66
CA ASP A 80 -6.78 -4.41 14.28
C ASP A 80 -7.01 -3.01 13.72
N ALA A 81 -7.94 -2.83 12.77
CA ALA A 81 -8.30 -1.54 12.20
C ALA A 81 -8.70 -0.54 13.29
N LYS A 82 -9.59 -0.93 14.21
CA LYS A 82 -10.03 -0.10 15.34
C LYS A 82 -8.86 0.32 16.23
N ILE A 83 -8.01 -0.62 16.64
CA ILE A 83 -6.84 -0.34 17.48
C ILE A 83 -5.89 0.63 16.76
N LEU A 84 -5.62 0.43 15.48
CA LEU A 84 -4.74 1.28 14.70
C LEU A 84 -5.32 2.71 14.56
N LEU A 85 -6.62 2.83 14.28
CA LEU A 85 -7.32 4.12 14.14
C LEU A 85 -7.33 4.90 15.46
N GLU A 86 -7.63 4.25 16.58
CA GLU A 86 -7.60 4.84 17.94
C GLU A 86 -6.20 5.34 18.34
N ASN A 87 -5.15 4.78 17.73
CA ASN A 87 -3.76 5.13 18.04
C ASN A 87 -3.07 5.98 16.96
N GLY A 88 -3.85 6.63 16.09
CA GLY A 88 -3.35 7.70 15.24
C GLY A 88 -2.99 7.30 13.81
N ALA A 89 -3.42 6.13 13.32
CA ALA A 89 -3.39 5.86 11.89
C ALA A 89 -4.21 6.91 11.12
N ASP A 90 -3.72 7.35 9.97
CA ASP A 90 -4.40 8.33 9.12
C ASP A 90 -5.29 7.66 8.07
N GLY A 91 -5.25 6.34 7.99
CA GLY A 91 -6.08 5.49 7.15
C GLY A 91 -5.71 4.02 7.31
N ILE A 92 -6.55 3.18 6.73
CA ILE A 92 -6.36 1.72 6.70
C ILE A 92 -6.34 1.24 5.25
N SER A 93 -5.34 0.41 4.92
CA SER A 93 -5.21 -0.28 3.64
C SER A 93 -5.67 -1.73 3.82
N PHE A 94 -6.76 -2.09 3.20
CA PHE A 94 -7.43 -3.38 3.39
C PHE A 94 -8.01 -3.91 2.06
N GLY A 95 -8.59 -5.13 2.07
CA GLY A 95 -9.34 -5.63 0.91
C GLY A 95 -9.92 -7.00 1.17
N PHE A 96 -11.20 -7.15 0.89
CA PHE A 96 -11.98 -8.38 1.05
C PHE A 96 -12.47 -8.87 -0.30
N LEU A 97 -12.15 -10.12 -0.65
CA LEU A 97 -12.69 -10.79 -1.82
C LEU A 97 -13.54 -12.00 -1.40
N ASN A 98 -14.52 -12.31 -2.22
CA ASN A 98 -15.23 -13.60 -2.18
C ASN A 98 -14.38 -14.71 -2.81
N SER A 99 -14.78 -15.96 -2.64
CA SER A 99 -14.08 -17.14 -3.20
C SER A 99 -14.08 -17.18 -4.73
N ASP A 100 -14.96 -16.42 -5.38
CA ASP A 100 -15.05 -16.25 -6.83
C ASP A 100 -14.28 -15.00 -7.34
N ALA A 101 -13.40 -14.43 -6.52
CA ALA A 101 -12.61 -13.24 -6.81
C ALA A 101 -13.42 -11.95 -7.04
N THR A 102 -14.69 -11.90 -6.67
CA THR A 102 -15.46 -10.65 -6.63
C THR A 102 -15.23 -9.88 -5.34
N ILE A 103 -15.54 -8.58 -5.31
CA ILE A 103 -15.48 -7.77 -4.09
C ILE A 103 -16.49 -8.28 -3.07
N ASN A 104 -16.05 -8.56 -1.84
CA ASN A 104 -16.97 -8.77 -0.72
C ASN A 104 -17.52 -7.41 -0.26
N VAL A 105 -18.59 -6.97 -0.92
CA VAL A 105 -19.22 -5.66 -0.71
C VAL A 105 -19.68 -5.47 0.73
N THR A 106 -20.17 -6.53 1.37
CA THR A 106 -20.69 -6.46 2.75
C THR A 106 -19.60 -6.09 3.74
N GLU A 107 -18.49 -6.81 3.73
CA GLU A 107 -17.39 -6.55 4.68
C GLU A 107 -16.61 -5.29 4.28
N THR A 108 -16.46 -5.01 2.98
CA THR A 108 -15.85 -3.75 2.50
C THR A 108 -16.61 -2.54 3.02
N LYS A 109 -17.94 -2.53 2.90
CA LYS A 109 -18.76 -1.41 3.37
C LYS A 109 -18.67 -1.21 4.88
N LYS A 110 -18.74 -2.28 5.66
CA LYS A 110 -18.57 -2.20 7.13
C LYS A 110 -17.20 -1.63 7.52
N MET A 111 -16.13 -2.06 6.85
CA MET A 111 -14.78 -1.56 7.13
C MET A 111 -14.65 -0.07 6.77
N VAL A 112 -15.21 0.36 5.65
CA VAL A 112 -15.25 1.79 5.27
C VAL A 112 -16.03 2.61 6.30
N GLU A 113 -17.20 2.12 6.73
CA GLU A 113 -18.00 2.79 7.78
C GLU A 113 -17.23 2.93 9.11
N LEU A 114 -16.49 1.88 9.52
CA LEU A 114 -15.61 1.93 10.68
C LEU A 114 -14.53 3.01 10.51
N ILE A 115 -13.81 3.00 9.39
CA ILE A 115 -12.71 3.94 9.13
C ILE A 115 -13.22 5.38 9.09
N HIS A 116 -14.34 5.63 8.41
CA HIS A 116 -14.95 6.94 8.30
C HIS A 116 -15.53 7.43 9.63
N HIS A 117 -15.96 6.53 10.54
CA HIS A 117 -16.34 6.93 11.91
C HIS A 117 -15.20 7.65 12.64
N TYR A 118 -13.95 7.27 12.39
CA TYR A 118 -12.75 7.95 12.89
C TYR A 118 -12.29 9.12 12.00
N GLN A 119 -13.01 9.46 10.92
CA GLN A 119 -12.65 10.51 9.95
C GLN A 119 -11.29 10.24 9.29
N LYS A 120 -11.02 8.99 8.92
CA LYS A 120 -9.77 8.51 8.31
C LYS A 120 -10.00 7.94 6.91
N GLU A 121 -8.89 7.74 6.16
CA GLU A 121 -8.92 7.32 4.77
C GLU A 121 -9.08 5.79 4.63
N ALA A 122 -10.06 5.36 3.86
CA ALA A 122 -10.29 3.95 3.50
C ALA A 122 -9.61 3.63 2.16
N VAL A 123 -8.57 2.80 2.19
CA VAL A 123 -7.79 2.44 1.00
C VAL A 123 -7.99 0.96 0.68
N PHE A 124 -8.52 0.65 -0.50
CA PHE A 124 -8.59 -0.72 -0.97
C PHE A 124 -7.26 -1.09 -1.65
N HIS A 125 -6.56 -2.05 -1.07
CA HIS A 125 -5.22 -2.44 -1.53
C HIS A 125 -5.24 -3.30 -2.81
N ARG A 126 -4.10 -3.93 -3.14
CA ARG A 126 -3.92 -4.74 -4.35
C ARG A 126 -4.77 -6.01 -4.44
N ALA A 127 -5.69 -6.28 -3.51
CA ALA A 127 -6.76 -7.24 -3.75
C ALA A 127 -7.57 -6.88 -5.00
N PHE A 128 -7.64 -5.58 -5.34
CA PHE A 128 -8.21 -5.11 -6.59
C PHE A 128 -7.54 -5.69 -7.84
N ASP A 129 -6.25 -6.00 -7.77
CA ASP A 129 -5.54 -6.61 -8.91
C ASP A 129 -5.90 -8.10 -9.13
N CYS A 130 -6.70 -8.69 -8.24
CA CYS A 130 -7.14 -10.09 -8.30
C CYS A 130 -8.60 -10.26 -8.76
N VAL A 131 -9.29 -9.18 -9.13
CA VAL A 131 -10.68 -9.27 -9.62
C VAL A 131 -10.73 -9.57 -11.13
N ASP A 132 -11.78 -10.25 -11.58
CA ASP A 132 -11.95 -10.56 -13.00
C ASP A 132 -12.45 -9.35 -13.81
N ASP A 133 -13.35 -8.53 -13.26
CA ASP A 133 -13.91 -7.34 -13.90
C ASP A 133 -13.60 -6.07 -13.10
N PRO A 134 -12.50 -5.36 -13.42
CA PRO A 134 -12.10 -4.15 -12.71
C PRO A 134 -13.07 -2.98 -12.89
N MET A 135 -13.83 -2.96 -14.03
CA MET A 135 -14.80 -1.89 -14.31
C MET A 135 -16.07 -2.05 -13.46
N HIS A 136 -16.43 -3.28 -13.13
CA HIS A 136 -17.50 -3.57 -12.17
C HIS A 136 -17.03 -3.37 -10.74
N ALA A 137 -15.86 -3.91 -10.40
CA ALA A 137 -15.29 -3.82 -9.06
C ALA A 137 -15.09 -2.37 -8.57
N ILE A 138 -14.56 -1.48 -9.44
CA ILE A 138 -14.37 -0.08 -9.05
C ILE A 138 -15.69 0.63 -8.72
N LYS A 139 -16.77 0.34 -9.44
CA LYS A 139 -18.11 0.88 -9.14
C LYS A 139 -18.61 0.42 -7.78
N GLN A 140 -18.44 -0.87 -7.47
CA GLN A 140 -18.78 -1.40 -6.14
C GLN A 140 -17.98 -0.72 -5.02
N LEU A 141 -16.67 -0.45 -5.23
CA LEU A 141 -15.84 0.24 -4.25
C LEU A 141 -16.23 1.72 -4.08
N ILE A 142 -16.61 2.40 -5.17
CA ILE A 142 -17.19 3.76 -5.11
C ILE A 142 -18.50 3.75 -4.31
N ASP A 143 -19.38 2.80 -4.58
CA ASP A 143 -20.67 2.66 -3.87
C ASP A 143 -20.50 2.29 -2.39
N CYS A 144 -19.40 1.62 -2.03
CA CYS A 144 -18.99 1.37 -0.64
C CYS A 144 -18.40 2.60 0.05
N GLY A 145 -18.02 3.64 -0.70
CA GLY A 145 -17.39 4.85 -0.17
C GLY A 145 -15.87 4.72 0.04
N VAL A 146 -15.20 3.82 -0.66
CA VAL A 146 -13.72 3.72 -0.62
C VAL A 146 -13.11 5.01 -1.16
N ASP A 147 -12.13 5.58 -0.44
CA ASP A 147 -11.49 6.84 -0.83
C ASP A 147 -10.43 6.64 -1.92
N ARG A 148 -9.70 5.52 -1.87
CA ARG A 148 -8.57 5.25 -2.78
C ARG A 148 -8.42 3.77 -3.08
N ILE A 149 -7.95 3.45 -4.30
CA ILE A 149 -7.56 2.11 -4.72
C ILE A 149 -6.07 2.09 -5.06
N LEU A 150 -5.31 1.18 -4.42
CA LEU A 150 -3.94 0.84 -4.82
C LEU A 150 -3.99 -0.30 -5.82
N THR A 151 -3.47 -0.07 -7.02
CA THR A 151 -3.53 -1.06 -8.11
C THR A 151 -2.32 -0.98 -9.03
N SER A 152 -1.98 -2.08 -9.66
CA SER A 152 -1.02 -2.16 -10.77
C SER A 152 -1.70 -2.32 -12.14
N GLY A 153 -3.04 -2.12 -12.21
CA GLY A 153 -3.81 -2.33 -13.42
C GLY A 153 -3.92 -3.82 -13.78
N LEU A 154 -4.09 -4.68 -12.76
CA LEU A 154 -4.27 -6.13 -12.89
C LEU A 154 -3.06 -6.84 -13.56
N GLN A 155 -1.89 -6.23 -13.49
CA GLN A 155 -0.66 -6.79 -14.06
C GLN A 155 0.43 -6.92 -12.98
N PRO A 156 1.48 -7.70 -13.22
CA PRO A 156 2.59 -7.81 -12.27
C PRO A 156 3.23 -6.46 -11.91
N THR A 157 3.27 -5.51 -12.85
CA THR A 157 3.80 -4.16 -12.63
C THR A 157 2.85 -3.08 -13.18
N ALA A 158 2.86 -1.88 -12.59
CA ALA A 158 2.07 -0.74 -13.06
C ALA A 158 2.37 -0.33 -14.51
N MET A 159 3.62 -0.48 -14.96
CA MET A 159 3.98 -0.21 -16.36
C MET A 159 3.29 -1.18 -17.33
N GLN A 160 3.19 -2.45 -16.98
CA GLN A 160 2.46 -3.45 -17.80
C GLN A 160 0.96 -3.20 -17.77
N GLY A 161 0.42 -2.71 -16.65
CA GLY A 161 -0.99 -2.37 -16.47
C GLY A 161 -1.37 -0.94 -16.88
N ALA A 162 -0.45 -0.17 -17.48
CA ALA A 162 -0.65 1.26 -17.75
C ALA A 162 -1.92 1.56 -18.56
N SER A 163 -2.29 0.73 -19.51
CA SER A 163 -3.51 0.91 -20.31
C SER A 163 -4.80 0.74 -19.48
N VAL A 164 -4.79 -0.18 -18.51
CA VAL A 164 -5.92 -0.36 -17.58
C VAL A 164 -5.96 0.81 -16.61
N LEU A 165 -4.83 1.23 -16.06
CA LEU A 165 -4.72 2.40 -15.17
C LEU A 165 -5.22 3.68 -15.86
N GLU A 166 -4.83 3.91 -17.12
CA GLU A 166 -5.31 5.04 -17.95
C GLU A 166 -6.84 5.01 -18.08
N LYS A 167 -7.40 3.84 -18.42
CA LYS A 167 -8.85 3.67 -18.56
C LYS A 167 -9.59 3.92 -17.25
N LEU A 168 -9.14 3.33 -16.14
CA LEU A 168 -9.71 3.54 -14.82
C LEU A 168 -9.63 5.02 -14.40
N GLN A 169 -8.48 5.67 -14.63
CA GLN A 169 -8.31 7.09 -14.32
C GLN A 169 -9.23 7.98 -15.16
N SER A 170 -9.37 7.71 -16.46
CA SER A 170 -10.22 8.52 -17.34
C SER A 170 -11.70 8.39 -17.02
N GLU A 171 -12.16 7.21 -16.58
CA GLU A 171 -13.58 6.95 -16.33
C GLU A 171 -14.01 7.25 -14.88
N PHE A 172 -13.11 7.08 -13.91
CA PHE A 172 -13.48 7.12 -12.48
C PHE A 172 -12.61 8.06 -11.63
N GLY A 173 -11.56 8.66 -12.18
CA GLY A 173 -10.61 9.49 -11.41
C GLY A 173 -11.20 10.75 -10.77
N ASP A 174 -12.42 11.14 -11.10
CA ASP A 174 -13.18 12.21 -10.43
C ASP A 174 -14.06 11.70 -9.29
N GLN A 175 -14.23 10.37 -9.16
CA GLN A 175 -15.12 9.73 -8.17
C GLN A 175 -14.34 9.01 -7.08
N ILE A 176 -13.15 8.49 -7.40
CA ILE A 176 -12.28 7.76 -6.48
C ILE A 176 -10.81 8.04 -6.80
N GLU A 177 -9.95 8.09 -5.79
CA GLU A 177 -8.52 8.26 -6.02
C GLU A 177 -7.86 6.94 -6.46
N LEU A 178 -6.97 7.02 -7.46
CA LEU A 178 -6.18 5.88 -7.91
C LEU A 178 -4.71 6.10 -7.55
N LEU A 179 -4.11 5.09 -6.94
CA LEU A 179 -2.71 5.03 -6.52
C LEU A 179 -2.02 3.90 -7.30
N ALA A 180 -1.12 4.24 -8.21
CA ALA A 180 -0.39 3.24 -8.98
C ALA A 180 0.71 2.61 -8.13
N GLY A 181 0.76 1.28 -8.06
CA GLY A 181 1.78 0.54 -7.33
C GLY A 181 2.36 -0.65 -8.11
N SER A 182 3.42 -1.21 -7.60
CA SER A 182 4.22 -2.29 -8.17
C SER A 182 5.20 -1.87 -9.27
N GLY A 183 6.49 -2.01 -8.97
CA GLY A 183 7.58 -1.74 -9.92
C GLY A 183 7.85 -0.26 -10.19
N ILE A 184 7.29 0.66 -9.41
CA ILE A 184 7.52 2.10 -9.54
C ILE A 184 8.96 2.45 -9.13
N ASN A 185 9.65 3.19 -9.99
CA ASN A 185 11.01 3.67 -9.75
C ASN A 185 11.28 4.97 -10.55
N ALA A 186 12.46 5.59 -10.32
CA ALA A 186 12.82 6.85 -10.96
C ALA A 186 12.86 6.79 -12.50
N ASN A 187 13.14 5.63 -13.08
CA ASN A 187 13.25 5.48 -14.53
C ASN A 187 11.89 5.37 -15.24
N ASN A 188 10.81 5.06 -14.52
CA ASN A 188 9.52 4.80 -15.15
C ASN A 188 8.38 5.72 -14.70
N ILE A 189 8.51 6.40 -13.55
CA ILE A 189 7.40 7.17 -12.96
C ILE A 189 6.91 8.32 -13.87
N ARG A 190 7.80 9.01 -14.59
CA ARG A 190 7.40 10.08 -15.54
C ARG A 190 6.61 9.52 -16.72
N ALA A 191 7.07 8.41 -17.30
CA ALA A 191 6.40 7.77 -18.43
C ALA A 191 5.01 7.27 -18.00
N LEU A 192 4.93 6.59 -16.85
CA LEU A 192 3.66 6.12 -16.31
C LEU A 192 2.68 7.25 -16.04
N LYS A 193 3.14 8.34 -15.38
CA LYS A 193 2.33 9.54 -15.15
C LYS A 193 1.83 10.15 -16.46
N GLY A 194 2.72 10.30 -17.45
CA GLY A 194 2.37 10.89 -18.75
C GLY A 194 1.35 10.08 -19.53
N GLN A 195 1.43 8.75 -19.44
CA GLN A 195 0.50 7.85 -20.10
C GLN A 195 -0.86 7.78 -19.39
N THR A 196 -0.85 7.64 -18.05
CA THR A 196 -2.06 7.30 -17.29
C THR A 196 -2.83 8.52 -16.79
N GLY A 197 -2.20 9.69 -16.71
CA GLY A 197 -2.77 10.88 -16.08
C GLY A 197 -2.89 10.78 -14.54
N LEU A 198 -2.33 9.74 -13.91
CA LEU A 198 -2.35 9.55 -12.47
C LEU A 198 -1.47 10.59 -11.76
N HIS A 199 -1.82 10.89 -10.52
CA HIS A 199 -1.10 11.82 -9.64
C HIS A 199 -0.61 11.18 -8.34
N GLN A 200 -0.93 9.92 -8.07
CA GLN A 200 -0.51 9.22 -6.87
C GLN A 200 0.24 7.93 -7.24
N PHE A 201 1.41 7.75 -6.62
CA PHE A 201 2.31 6.65 -6.91
C PHE A 201 2.82 6.02 -5.62
N HIS A 202 2.88 4.69 -5.60
CA HIS A 202 3.31 3.87 -4.48
C HIS A 202 4.54 3.06 -4.86
N GLY A 203 5.58 3.12 -4.04
CA GLY A 203 6.83 2.41 -4.32
C GLY A 203 7.50 1.87 -3.07
N SER A 204 8.15 0.72 -3.19
CA SER A 204 8.90 0.11 -2.07
C SER A 204 10.24 0.79 -1.81
N CYS A 205 10.82 1.46 -2.81
CA CYS A 205 12.18 2.00 -2.74
C CYS A 205 13.22 1.02 -2.16
N LYS A 206 12.98 -0.28 -2.37
CA LYS A 206 13.68 -1.38 -1.70
C LYS A 206 15.18 -1.37 -1.99
N GLU A 207 15.97 -1.58 -0.95
CA GLU A 207 17.36 -2.03 -1.00
C GLU A 207 17.58 -3.14 0.04
N TRP A 208 18.76 -3.73 0.03
CA TRP A 208 19.10 -4.86 0.89
C TRP A 208 20.17 -4.47 1.89
N CYS A 209 19.85 -4.66 3.17
CA CYS A 209 20.72 -4.38 4.29
C CYS A 209 21.24 -5.70 4.88
N LYS A 210 22.57 -5.81 5.14
CA LYS A 210 23.15 -7.04 5.67
C LYS A 210 22.85 -7.20 7.15
N ASP A 211 22.54 -8.43 7.55
CA ASP A 211 22.50 -8.85 8.95
C ASP A 211 23.49 -10.01 9.16
N PRO A 212 24.54 -9.82 9.98
CA PRO A 212 25.57 -10.84 10.17
C PRO A 212 25.09 -12.08 10.94
N THR A 213 23.86 -12.07 11.44
CA THR A 213 23.25 -13.18 12.18
C THR A 213 22.20 -13.95 11.39
N THR A 214 21.94 -13.56 10.14
CA THR A 214 20.96 -14.24 9.28
C THR A 214 21.28 -15.72 9.09
N THR A 215 22.57 -16.05 8.90
CA THR A 215 23.06 -17.43 8.83
C THR A 215 24.23 -17.62 9.82
N VAL A 216 24.06 -18.53 10.77
CA VAL A 216 25.11 -18.89 11.74
C VAL A 216 25.22 -20.41 11.85
N GLY A 217 26.39 -20.94 11.52
CA GLY A 217 26.62 -22.39 11.48
C GLY A 217 25.72 -23.09 10.48
N ASN A 218 24.88 -24.01 10.94
CA ASN A 218 23.93 -24.77 10.10
C ASN A 218 22.49 -24.22 10.13
N VAL A 219 22.27 -23.06 10.74
CA VAL A 219 20.94 -22.45 10.88
C VAL A 219 20.88 -21.17 10.06
N SER A 220 19.89 -21.07 9.17
CA SER A 220 19.66 -19.88 8.33
C SER A 220 18.21 -19.42 8.43
N TYR A 221 18.02 -18.11 8.57
CA TYR A 221 16.73 -17.40 8.46
C TYR A 221 16.67 -16.55 7.19
N ALA A 222 17.57 -16.80 6.22
CA ALA A 222 17.57 -16.08 4.96
C ALA A 222 16.26 -16.29 4.18
N TYR A 223 15.67 -15.20 3.70
CA TYR A 223 14.51 -15.21 2.79
C TYR A 223 14.83 -14.56 1.45
N HIS A 224 16.09 -14.17 1.25
CA HIS A 224 16.66 -13.66 0.02
C HIS A 224 17.95 -14.42 -0.32
N GLU A 225 18.58 -14.11 -1.45
CA GLU A 225 19.77 -14.82 -1.94
C GLU A 225 21.03 -14.63 -1.08
N SER A 226 21.07 -13.56 -0.29
CA SER A 226 22.18 -13.23 0.63
C SER A 226 21.69 -13.18 2.08
N ASP A 227 22.65 -13.08 3.02
CA ASP A 227 22.36 -12.83 4.43
C ASP A 227 21.98 -11.36 4.67
N ASP A 228 20.80 -10.99 4.15
CA ASP A 228 20.30 -9.63 4.12
C ASP A 228 18.78 -9.57 4.36
N TYR A 229 18.30 -8.37 4.65
CA TYR A 229 16.88 -8.06 4.79
C TYR A 229 16.53 -6.81 3.98
N ASP A 230 15.27 -6.66 3.61
CA ASP A 230 14.81 -5.52 2.86
C ASP A 230 14.63 -4.27 3.74
N CYS A 231 15.03 -3.12 3.20
CA CYS A 231 14.90 -1.82 3.83
C CYS A 231 14.57 -0.75 2.77
N VAL A 232 14.09 0.42 3.21
CA VAL A 232 13.83 1.55 2.31
C VAL A 232 15.10 2.36 2.11
N SER A 233 15.53 2.51 0.85
CA SER A 233 16.63 3.36 0.45
C SER A 233 16.23 4.82 0.40
N LEU A 234 16.85 5.65 1.23
CA LEU A 234 16.70 7.11 1.20
C LEU A 234 16.98 7.69 -0.19
N GLU A 235 18.03 7.22 -0.86
CA GLU A 235 18.43 7.75 -2.16
C GLU A 235 17.44 7.39 -3.27
N LYS A 236 16.84 6.19 -3.22
CA LYS A 236 15.78 5.81 -4.16
C LYS A 236 14.51 6.64 -3.94
N VAL A 237 14.14 6.94 -2.68
CA VAL A 237 13.00 7.84 -2.38
C VAL A 237 13.27 9.22 -2.97
N LYS A 238 14.44 9.83 -2.71
CA LYS A 238 14.82 11.13 -3.27
C LYS A 238 14.75 11.14 -4.79
N SER A 239 15.33 10.13 -5.45
CA SER A 239 15.35 10.03 -6.91
C SER A 239 13.94 9.98 -7.50
N ILE A 240 13.05 9.18 -6.93
CA ILE A 240 11.64 9.08 -7.38
C ILE A 240 10.91 10.40 -7.17
N VAL A 241 11.03 11.01 -6.00
CA VAL A 241 10.39 12.30 -5.68
C VAL A 241 10.88 13.39 -6.60
N GLN A 242 12.18 13.42 -6.92
CA GLN A 242 12.78 14.38 -7.84
C GLN A 242 12.24 14.21 -9.27
N GLU A 243 12.17 12.97 -9.76
CA GLU A 243 11.63 12.68 -11.08
C GLU A 243 10.13 13.00 -11.17
N LEU A 244 9.37 12.69 -10.13
CA LEU A 244 7.93 12.96 -10.09
C LEU A 244 7.60 14.44 -10.10
N ARG A 245 8.40 15.26 -9.41
CA ARG A 245 8.15 16.72 -9.24
C ARG A 245 8.91 17.60 -10.22
N GLY A 246 9.83 17.05 -11.00
CA GLY A 246 10.58 17.79 -12.01
C GLY A 246 11.54 18.85 -11.43
N LYS A 247 12.16 18.56 -10.28
CA LYS A 247 13.10 19.45 -9.61
C LYS A 247 14.52 18.93 -9.69
#